data_b8514283e42a11548fe900df81b2f755
#
_entry.id   b8514283e42a11548fe900df81b2f755
#
_cell.length_a   1.000
_cell.length_b   1.000
_cell.length_c   1.000
_cell.angle_alpha   90.00
_cell.angle_beta   90.00
_cell.angle_gamma   90.00
#
_symmetry.space_group_name_H-M   'P 1'
#
loop_
_entity.id
_entity.type
_entity.pdbx_description
1 polymer ?
#
loop_
_entity_poly.entity_id
_entity_poly.type
_entity_poly.pdbx_seq_one_letter_code
_entity_poly.pdbx_strand_id
1 'polypeptide(L)'
;MSKLQEPFSLIVLDHHPDMQRPQWEGVISCGGWVTDVLENNPFVRNIIIVGASDELISQLPVHLREKVTFYSQAEIDHHQAWLSKAGKLIHEPVYISIDKDVLRTQDAVTDWTNGDMPLLQLQAVLRIIYAHEKVIGVDITGECSATLDYLSEVKEASVNNKTNEELMQMILSESV
;
A
#
# COMPACT_ATOMS: atom_id res chain seq x y z
N MET A 1 -1.52 -13.13 2.28
CA MET A 1 -2.94 -13.04 2.71
C MET A 1 -3.74 -14.33 2.60
N SER A 2 -3.49 -15.22 1.64
CA SER A 2 -4.20 -16.52 1.52
C SER A 2 -4.11 -17.46 2.75
N LYS A 3 -3.18 -17.21 3.65
CA LYS A 3 -3.03 -17.97 4.92
C LYS A 3 -3.80 -17.38 6.10
N LEU A 4 -4.37 -16.18 5.96
CA LEU A 4 -5.21 -15.59 6.99
C LEU A 4 -6.59 -16.23 6.94
N GLN A 5 -7.00 -16.82 8.07
CA GLN A 5 -8.26 -17.56 8.22
C GLN A 5 -9.19 -16.91 9.26
N GLU A 6 -8.91 -15.68 9.65
CA GLU A 6 -9.73 -14.88 10.56
C GLU A 6 -10.06 -13.53 9.89
N PRO A 7 -11.19 -12.90 10.25
CA PRO A 7 -11.55 -11.59 9.72
C PRO A 7 -10.44 -10.56 9.91
N PHE A 8 -10.15 -9.78 8.87
CA PHE A 8 -9.16 -8.70 8.90
C PHE A 8 -9.56 -7.53 8.00
N SER A 9 -9.01 -6.36 8.28
CA SER A 9 -9.02 -5.19 7.42
C SER A 9 -7.68 -5.09 6.69
N LEU A 10 -7.70 -4.77 5.39
CA LEU A 10 -6.51 -4.58 4.57
C LEU A 10 -6.27 -3.08 4.38
N ILE A 11 -5.08 -2.62 4.76
CA ILE A 11 -4.59 -1.27 4.41
C ILE A 11 -3.50 -1.42 3.36
N VAL A 12 -3.70 -0.77 2.21
CA VAL A 12 -2.74 -0.74 1.10
C VAL A 12 -2.19 0.68 1.01
N LEU A 13 -0.87 0.81 1.10
CA LEU A 13 -0.13 2.06 0.91
C LEU A 13 0.53 1.96 -0.45
N ASP A 14 -0.01 2.65 -1.47
CA ASP A 14 0.30 2.42 -2.88
C ASP A 14 -0.13 3.63 -3.71
N HIS A 15 0.67 3.99 -4.72
CA HIS A 15 0.30 5.00 -5.71
C HIS A 15 -0.78 4.50 -6.69
N HIS A 16 -0.87 3.18 -6.86
CA HIS A 16 -1.82 2.51 -7.74
C HIS A 16 -2.94 1.86 -6.92
N PRO A 17 -4.18 1.83 -7.43
CA PRO A 17 -5.27 1.09 -6.76
C PRO A 17 -5.10 -0.42 -6.79
N ASP A 18 -4.32 -0.96 -7.71
CA ASP A 18 -4.11 -2.39 -7.96
C ASP A 18 -5.41 -3.20 -8.13
N MET A 19 -6.39 -2.55 -8.78
CA MET A 19 -7.73 -3.07 -8.99
C MET A 19 -8.07 -3.31 -10.47
N GLN A 20 -7.05 -3.52 -11.30
CA GLN A 20 -7.24 -3.87 -12.71
C GLN A 20 -7.77 -5.30 -12.84
N ARG A 21 -8.63 -5.53 -13.83
CA ARG A 21 -9.04 -6.88 -14.18
C ARG A 21 -7.90 -7.60 -14.92
N PRO A 22 -7.62 -8.87 -14.59
CA PRO A 22 -6.59 -9.63 -15.30
C PRO A 22 -6.98 -9.77 -16.77
N GLN A 23 -5.97 -9.71 -17.65
CA GLN A 23 -6.17 -9.89 -19.10
C GLN A 23 -6.53 -11.34 -19.45
N TRP A 24 -6.15 -12.30 -18.60
CA TRP A 24 -6.44 -13.71 -18.76
C TRP A 24 -7.07 -14.26 -17.48
N GLU A 25 -8.11 -15.08 -17.67
CA GLU A 25 -8.81 -15.73 -16.56
C GLU A 25 -7.85 -16.60 -15.72
N GLY A 26 -7.92 -16.47 -14.41
CA GLY A 26 -7.09 -17.24 -13.46
C GLY A 26 -5.65 -16.73 -13.28
N VAL A 27 -5.26 -15.62 -13.91
CA VAL A 27 -3.94 -15.00 -13.71
C VAL A 27 -4.08 -13.75 -12.86
N ILE A 28 -3.48 -13.76 -11.68
CA ILE A 28 -3.38 -12.57 -10.82
C ILE A 28 -2.14 -11.79 -11.22
N SER A 29 -2.31 -10.50 -11.56
CA SER A 29 -1.21 -9.58 -11.82
C SER A 29 -0.96 -8.68 -10.61
N CYS A 30 0.24 -8.05 -10.56
CA CYS A 30 0.54 -7.03 -9.54
C CYS A 30 -0.52 -5.92 -9.55
N GLY A 31 -0.92 -5.40 -10.71
CA GLY A 31 -1.95 -4.35 -10.81
C GLY A 31 -3.40 -4.82 -10.61
N GLY A 32 -3.66 -6.06 -10.22
CA GLY A 32 -5.03 -6.61 -10.07
C GLY A 32 -5.27 -7.40 -8.79
N TRP A 33 -4.26 -7.53 -7.93
CA TRP A 33 -4.34 -8.38 -6.75
C TRP A 33 -5.35 -7.90 -5.69
N VAL A 34 -5.58 -6.58 -5.58
CA VAL A 34 -6.57 -6.03 -4.65
C VAL A 34 -7.99 -6.45 -5.05
N THR A 35 -8.29 -6.47 -6.37
CA THR A 35 -9.59 -7.00 -6.85
C THR A 35 -9.73 -8.48 -6.53
N ASP A 36 -8.67 -9.27 -6.70
CA ASP A 36 -8.71 -10.70 -6.35
C ASP A 36 -8.98 -10.91 -4.85
N VAL A 37 -8.31 -10.16 -3.98
CA VAL A 37 -8.58 -10.20 -2.53
C VAL A 37 -10.01 -9.79 -2.21
N LEU A 38 -10.51 -8.72 -2.82
CA LEU A 38 -11.86 -8.21 -2.61
C LEU A 38 -12.95 -9.23 -3.01
N GLU A 39 -12.73 -9.94 -4.12
CA GLU A 39 -13.73 -10.86 -4.69
C GLU A 39 -13.61 -12.29 -4.14
N ASN A 40 -12.41 -12.73 -3.79
CA ASN A 40 -12.13 -14.15 -3.51
C ASN A 40 -11.67 -14.44 -2.08
N ASN A 41 -11.32 -13.44 -1.27
CA ASN A 41 -10.93 -13.68 0.12
C ASN A 41 -12.13 -13.50 1.08
N PRO A 42 -12.67 -14.57 1.67
CA PRO A 42 -13.86 -14.50 2.50
C PRO A 42 -13.60 -13.85 3.87
N PHE A 43 -12.34 -13.60 4.23
CA PHE A 43 -11.97 -13.04 5.53
C PHE A 43 -11.72 -11.53 5.49
N VAL A 44 -11.49 -10.92 4.32
CA VAL A 44 -11.36 -9.46 4.22
C VAL A 44 -12.70 -8.78 4.51
N ARG A 45 -12.68 -7.76 5.38
CA ARG A 45 -13.87 -7.00 5.76
C ARG A 45 -13.87 -5.60 5.17
N ASN A 46 -12.73 -4.94 5.26
CA ASN A 46 -12.54 -3.60 4.71
C ASN A 46 -11.23 -3.56 3.92
N ILE A 47 -11.22 -2.81 2.85
CA ILE A 47 -10.00 -2.47 2.11
C ILE A 47 -9.91 -0.95 2.08
N ILE A 48 -8.78 -0.44 2.54
CA ILE A 48 -8.47 0.99 2.59
C ILE A 48 -7.19 1.19 1.80
N ILE A 49 -7.25 1.99 0.73
CA ILE A 49 -6.09 2.32 -0.11
C ILE A 49 -5.70 3.77 0.16
N VAL A 50 -4.42 3.97 0.47
CA VAL A 50 -3.85 5.24 0.93
C VAL A 50 -2.72 5.66 0.00
N GLY A 51 -2.78 6.87 -0.52
CA GLY A 51 -1.75 7.43 -1.41
C GLY A 51 -2.05 7.29 -2.91
N ALA A 52 -3.10 6.56 -3.29
CA ALA A 52 -3.40 6.34 -4.69
C ALA A 52 -3.74 7.65 -5.43
N SER A 53 -3.36 7.70 -6.71
CA SER A 53 -3.64 8.83 -7.59
C SER A 53 -5.14 8.99 -7.85
N ASP A 54 -5.66 10.21 -7.71
CA ASP A 54 -7.06 10.55 -8.04
C ASP A 54 -7.40 10.20 -9.49
N GLU A 55 -6.45 10.37 -10.41
CA GLU A 55 -6.63 10.01 -11.81
C GLU A 55 -6.87 8.51 -11.96
N LEU A 56 -6.02 7.66 -11.35
CA LEU A 56 -6.14 6.21 -11.42
C LEU A 56 -7.40 5.71 -10.72
N ILE A 57 -7.77 6.30 -9.58
CA ILE A 57 -9.03 6.00 -8.88
C ILE A 57 -10.23 6.30 -9.78
N SER A 58 -10.21 7.42 -10.51
CA SER A 58 -11.30 7.84 -11.39
C SER A 58 -11.54 6.88 -12.57
N GLN A 59 -10.49 6.18 -13.01
CA GLN A 59 -10.53 5.20 -14.10
C GLN A 59 -11.13 3.85 -13.69
N LEU A 60 -11.25 3.58 -12.38
CA LEU A 60 -11.83 2.34 -11.88
C LEU A 60 -13.33 2.24 -12.20
N PRO A 61 -13.82 1.03 -12.51
CA PRO A 61 -15.25 0.77 -12.60
C PRO A 61 -15.97 1.15 -11.31
N VAL A 62 -17.11 1.84 -11.42
CA VAL A 62 -17.88 2.36 -10.27
C VAL A 62 -18.16 1.26 -9.24
N HIS A 63 -18.58 0.08 -9.69
CA HIS A 63 -18.94 -1.04 -8.82
C HIS A 63 -17.77 -1.62 -8.00
N LEU A 64 -16.51 -1.40 -8.43
CA LEU A 64 -15.32 -1.74 -7.66
C LEU A 64 -14.93 -0.60 -6.72
N ARG A 65 -14.97 0.63 -7.24
CA ARG A 65 -14.61 1.82 -6.48
C ARG A 65 -15.48 2.02 -5.23
N GLU A 66 -16.77 1.67 -5.30
CA GLU A 66 -17.69 1.80 -4.17
C GLU A 66 -17.49 0.75 -3.06
N LYS A 67 -16.70 -0.31 -3.32
CA LYS A 67 -16.43 -1.38 -2.34
C LYS A 67 -15.15 -1.16 -1.54
N VAL A 68 -14.36 -0.15 -1.89
CA VAL A 68 -13.06 0.15 -1.29
C VAL A 68 -13.05 1.60 -0.85
N THR A 69 -12.42 1.87 0.27
CA THR A 69 -12.22 3.26 0.73
C THR A 69 -10.87 3.76 0.26
N PHE A 70 -10.88 4.92 -0.39
CA PHE A 70 -9.67 5.59 -0.87
C PHE A 70 -9.38 6.83 -0.05
N TYR A 71 -8.10 7.05 0.22
CA TYR A 71 -7.55 8.32 0.67
C TYR A 71 -6.42 8.68 -0.29
N SER A 72 -6.72 9.54 -1.24
CA SER A 72 -5.74 9.96 -2.24
C SER A 72 -4.61 10.77 -1.62
N GLN A 73 -3.49 10.91 -2.34
CA GLN A 73 -2.36 11.74 -1.88
C GLN A 73 -2.83 13.17 -1.57
N ALA A 74 -3.69 13.75 -2.41
CA ALA A 74 -4.24 15.08 -2.20
C ALA A 74 -5.07 15.20 -0.90
N GLU A 75 -5.85 14.18 -0.56
CA GLU A 75 -6.61 14.15 0.70
C GLU A 75 -5.70 14.03 1.92
N ILE A 76 -4.62 13.25 1.82
CA ILE A 76 -3.66 13.09 2.92
C ILE A 76 -2.93 14.39 3.20
N ASP A 77 -2.54 15.12 2.17
CA ASP A 77 -1.80 16.38 2.28
C ASP A 77 -2.66 17.52 2.84
N HIS A 78 -3.94 17.54 2.53
CA HIS A 78 -4.83 18.63 2.88
C HIS A 78 -5.67 18.39 4.13
N HIS A 79 -5.86 17.14 4.58
CA HIS A 79 -6.80 16.81 5.64
C HIS A 79 -6.26 15.74 6.61
N GLN A 80 -5.73 16.16 7.77
CA GLN A 80 -5.36 15.20 8.83
C GLN A 80 -6.54 14.36 9.37
N ALA A 81 -7.77 14.75 9.08
CA ALA A 81 -8.98 14.07 9.54
C ALA A 81 -9.22 12.69 8.88
N TRP A 82 -8.50 12.35 7.80
CA TRP A 82 -8.65 11.06 7.12
C TRP A 82 -8.32 9.87 8.03
N LEU A 83 -7.27 9.97 8.86
CA LEU A 83 -6.90 8.93 9.83
C LEU A 83 -8.03 8.61 10.81
N SER A 84 -8.69 9.65 11.35
CA SER A 84 -9.84 9.45 12.24
C SER A 84 -11.05 8.86 11.51
N LYS A 85 -11.20 9.11 10.23
CA LYS A 85 -12.26 8.49 9.41
C LYS A 85 -11.92 7.03 9.11
N ALA A 86 -10.67 6.74 8.72
CA ALA A 86 -10.19 5.39 8.48
C ALA A 86 -10.36 4.48 9.70
N GLY A 87 -9.95 4.94 10.89
CA GLY A 87 -10.07 4.19 12.13
C GLY A 87 -11.52 3.85 12.53
N LYS A 88 -12.50 4.62 12.07
CA LYS A 88 -13.92 4.28 12.30
C LYS A 88 -14.43 3.13 11.43
N LEU A 89 -13.71 2.78 10.39
CA LEU A 89 -14.04 1.68 9.47
C LEU A 89 -13.38 0.36 9.90
N ILE A 90 -12.36 0.44 10.75
CA ILE A 90 -11.55 -0.71 11.16
C ILE A 90 -12.15 -1.26 12.47
N HIS A 91 -12.54 -2.52 12.44
CA HIS A 91 -13.08 -3.23 13.60
C HIS A 91 -12.38 -4.58 13.82
N GLU A 92 -11.60 -5.01 12.85
CA GLU A 92 -10.84 -6.26 12.84
C GLU A 92 -9.34 -5.97 12.86
N PRO A 93 -8.50 -6.97 13.17
CA PRO A 93 -7.06 -6.84 13.03
C PRO A 93 -6.66 -6.41 11.62
N VAL A 94 -5.57 -5.68 11.50
CA VAL A 94 -5.13 -5.05 10.25
C VAL A 94 -3.96 -5.81 9.62
N TYR A 95 -4.05 -6.08 8.32
CA TYR A 95 -2.90 -6.43 7.48
C TYR A 95 -2.50 -5.20 6.66
N ILE A 96 -1.20 -4.89 6.62
CA ILE A 96 -0.67 -3.73 5.89
C ILE A 96 0.14 -4.24 4.70
N SER A 97 -0.16 -3.74 3.50
CA SER A 97 0.66 -3.93 2.31
C SER A 97 1.23 -2.59 1.89
N ILE A 98 2.54 -2.51 1.78
CA ILE A 98 3.27 -1.29 1.41
C ILE A 98 3.89 -1.52 0.04
N ASP A 99 3.40 -0.84 -1.00
CA ASP A 99 4.15 -0.66 -2.23
C ASP A 99 4.97 0.62 -2.15
N LYS A 100 6.29 0.50 -2.33
CA LYS A 100 7.20 1.65 -2.23
C LYS A 100 6.99 2.68 -3.33
N ASP A 101 6.23 2.37 -4.36
CA ASP A 101 5.87 3.37 -5.37
C ASP A 101 4.91 4.46 -4.85
N VAL A 102 4.28 4.27 -3.68
CA VAL A 102 3.59 5.36 -2.98
C VAL A 102 4.53 6.51 -2.64
N LEU A 103 5.83 6.22 -2.48
CA LEU A 103 6.85 7.18 -2.10
C LEU A 103 7.31 7.99 -3.31
N ARG A 104 7.80 9.20 -3.03
CA ARG A 104 8.49 10.03 -4.01
C ARG A 104 9.82 9.38 -4.44
N THR A 105 10.30 9.70 -5.63
CA THR A 105 11.50 9.10 -6.25
C THR A 105 12.80 9.31 -5.47
N GLN A 106 12.86 10.27 -4.53
CA GLN A 106 14.00 10.46 -3.63
C GLN A 106 14.05 9.40 -2.53
N ASP A 107 12.93 8.78 -2.19
CA ASP A 107 12.79 7.85 -1.09
C ASP A 107 12.63 6.39 -1.59
N ALA A 108 12.18 6.16 -2.83
CA ALA A 108 12.16 4.84 -3.46
C ALA A 108 12.26 4.94 -4.98
N VAL A 109 12.87 3.94 -5.60
CA VAL A 109 12.92 3.78 -7.07
C VAL A 109 12.27 2.45 -7.42
N THR A 110 11.23 2.50 -8.25
CA THR A 110 10.44 1.33 -8.64
C THR A 110 10.30 1.25 -10.15
N ASP A 111 9.83 0.13 -10.67
CA ASP A 111 9.53 -0.01 -12.10
C ASP A 111 8.25 0.70 -12.52
N TRP A 112 7.50 1.23 -11.55
CA TRP A 112 6.21 1.89 -11.76
C TRP A 112 6.31 3.39 -11.50
N THR A 113 5.28 4.12 -11.89
CA THR A 113 5.20 5.55 -11.59
C THR A 113 5.09 5.76 -10.09
N ASN A 114 6.04 6.50 -9.52
CA ASN A 114 6.04 6.85 -8.11
C ASN A 114 4.99 7.93 -7.80
N GLY A 115 4.47 7.87 -6.58
CA GLY A 115 3.72 8.94 -5.94
C GLY A 115 4.63 10.05 -5.40
N ASP A 116 4.06 10.88 -4.54
CA ASP A 116 4.75 12.05 -3.96
C ASP A 116 4.90 11.96 -2.44
N MET A 117 4.50 10.83 -1.81
CA MET A 117 4.55 10.69 -0.35
C MET A 117 6.00 10.68 0.16
N PRO A 118 6.40 11.57 1.08
CA PRO A 118 7.70 11.47 1.75
C PRO A 118 7.74 10.24 2.67
N LEU A 119 8.89 9.58 2.79
CA LEU A 119 9.07 8.44 3.71
C LEU A 119 8.69 8.78 5.16
N LEU A 120 9.00 9.98 5.63
CA LEU A 120 8.59 10.44 6.98
C LEU A 120 7.06 10.48 7.15
N GLN A 121 6.31 10.81 6.10
CA GLN A 121 4.85 10.82 6.13
C GLN A 121 4.32 9.38 6.20
N LEU A 122 4.86 8.47 5.40
CA LEU A 122 4.54 7.04 5.46
C LEU A 122 4.79 6.48 6.86
N GLN A 123 5.96 6.77 7.44
CA GLN A 123 6.29 6.35 8.81
C GLN A 123 5.32 6.93 9.85
N ALA A 124 4.89 8.19 9.70
CA ALA A 124 3.90 8.79 10.60
C ALA A 124 2.54 8.08 10.50
N VAL A 125 2.09 7.75 9.28
CA VAL A 125 0.87 6.97 9.06
C VAL A 125 0.96 5.59 9.72
N LEU A 126 2.06 4.88 9.51
CA LEU A 126 2.28 3.56 10.11
C LEU A 126 2.26 3.61 11.65
N ARG A 127 2.94 4.59 12.27
CA ARG A 127 2.91 4.75 13.74
C ARG A 127 1.49 4.95 14.27
N ILE A 128 0.67 5.71 13.56
CA ILE A 128 -0.72 5.91 13.98
C ILE A 128 -1.51 4.61 13.86
N ILE A 129 -1.32 3.84 12.79
CA ILE A 129 -1.96 2.54 12.64
C ILE A 129 -1.54 1.61 13.79
N TYR A 130 -0.26 1.47 14.07
CA TYR A 130 0.25 0.63 15.16
C TYR A 130 -0.23 1.09 16.55
N ALA A 131 -0.40 2.39 16.76
CA ALA A 131 -0.87 2.93 18.03
C ALA A 131 -2.36 2.65 18.32
N HIS A 132 -3.15 2.41 17.28
CA HIS A 132 -4.61 2.31 17.40
C HIS A 132 -5.18 0.94 16.98
N GLU A 133 -4.43 0.18 16.15
CA GLU A 133 -4.94 -1.04 15.54
C GLU A 133 -4.03 -2.24 15.85
N LYS A 134 -4.63 -3.43 15.92
CA LYS A 134 -3.88 -4.68 16.04
C LYS A 134 -3.35 -5.09 14.67
N VAL A 135 -2.07 -4.83 14.39
CA VAL A 135 -1.41 -5.25 13.15
C VAL A 135 -1.03 -6.72 13.23
N ILE A 136 -1.48 -7.53 12.25
CA ILE A 136 -1.26 -8.98 12.18
C ILE A 136 -0.25 -9.40 11.11
N GLY A 137 0.17 -8.48 10.28
CA GLY A 137 1.19 -8.71 9.26
C GLY A 137 1.44 -7.48 8.42
N VAL A 138 2.64 -7.41 7.86
CA VAL A 138 3.07 -6.36 6.93
C VAL A 138 3.87 -7.01 5.82
N ASP A 139 3.64 -6.59 4.58
CA ASP A 139 4.56 -6.82 3.47
C ASP A 139 5.04 -5.51 2.86
N ILE A 140 6.21 -5.54 2.23
CA ILE A 140 6.83 -4.41 1.54
C ILE A 140 7.20 -4.88 0.14
N THR A 141 6.70 -4.18 -0.86
CA THR A 141 6.93 -4.43 -2.29
C THR A 141 7.46 -3.18 -3.00
N GLY A 142 7.49 -3.17 -4.33
CA GLY A 142 7.93 -2.02 -5.11
C GLY A 142 9.46 -1.93 -5.21
N GLU A 143 10.08 -2.91 -5.88
CA GLU A 143 11.49 -2.87 -6.25
C GLU A 143 11.64 -2.48 -7.73
N CYS A 144 12.84 -2.02 -8.10
CA CYS A 144 13.21 -1.86 -9.51
C CYS A 144 13.84 -3.16 -10.05
N SER A 145 13.60 -3.44 -11.32
CA SER A 145 14.26 -4.53 -12.04
C SER A 145 15.74 -4.23 -12.24
N ALA A 146 16.54 -5.29 -12.32
CA ALA A 146 17.95 -5.15 -12.69
C ALA A 146 18.11 -4.47 -14.05
N THR A 147 18.93 -3.43 -14.11
CA THR A 147 19.23 -2.70 -15.34
C THR A 147 20.55 -3.16 -15.96
N LEU A 148 20.76 -2.86 -17.26
CA LEU A 148 22.05 -3.11 -17.91
C LEU A 148 23.12 -2.08 -17.50
N ASP A 149 22.72 -0.98 -16.87
CA ASP A 149 23.64 0.02 -16.33
C ASP A 149 23.91 -0.24 -14.86
N TYR A 150 25.03 -0.87 -14.57
CA TYR A 150 25.47 -1.23 -13.22
C TYR A 150 25.54 -0.05 -12.26
N LEU A 151 25.91 1.15 -12.70
CA LEU A 151 26.01 2.32 -11.80
C LEU A 151 24.64 2.83 -11.39
N SER A 152 23.68 2.84 -12.30
CA SER A 152 22.28 3.17 -11.98
C SER A 152 21.68 2.11 -11.07
N GLU A 153 21.86 0.84 -11.35
CA GLU A 153 21.37 -0.27 -10.52
C GLU A 153 21.88 -0.18 -9.07
N VAL A 154 23.18 0.06 -8.87
CA VAL A 154 23.77 0.21 -7.52
C VAL A 154 23.15 1.40 -6.79
N LYS A 155 22.93 2.53 -7.46
CA LYS A 155 22.33 3.72 -6.86
C LYS A 155 20.85 3.49 -6.46
N GLU A 156 20.07 2.92 -7.35
CA GLU A 156 18.65 2.60 -7.16
C GLU A 156 18.48 1.58 -6.02
N ALA A 157 19.25 0.50 -6.04
CA ALA A 157 19.29 -0.46 -4.96
C ALA A 157 19.70 0.15 -3.62
N SER A 158 20.63 1.12 -3.61
CA SER A 158 21.04 1.82 -2.39
C SER A 158 19.91 2.65 -1.79
N VAL A 159 19.10 3.33 -2.62
CA VAL A 159 17.92 4.08 -2.17
C VAL A 159 16.90 3.12 -1.57
N ASN A 160 16.55 2.06 -2.29
CA ASN A 160 15.57 1.07 -1.85
C ASN A 160 16.00 0.33 -0.59
N ASN A 161 17.28 -0.08 -0.49
CA ASN A 161 17.82 -0.76 0.68
C ASN A 161 17.73 0.13 1.93
N LYS A 162 18.05 1.43 1.81
CA LYS A 162 17.92 2.37 2.92
C LYS A 162 16.46 2.49 3.38
N THR A 163 15.54 2.64 2.45
CA THR A 163 14.11 2.73 2.75
C THR A 163 13.58 1.44 3.37
N ASN A 164 13.98 0.28 2.84
CA ASN A 164 13.64 -1.02 3.41
C ASN A 164 14.16 -1.15 4.85
N GLU A 165 15.40 -0.74 5.11
CA GLU A 165 15.99 -0.77 6.45
C GLU A 165 15.22 0.12 7.42
N GLU A 166 14.92 1.36 7.05
CA GLU A 166 14.16 2.30 7.88
C GLU A 166 12.74 1.80 8.18
N LEU A 167 12.04 1.25 7.18
CA LEU A 167 10.70 0.67 7.36
C LEU A 167 10.75 -0.57 8.25
N MET A 168 11.69 -1.49 8.01
CA MET A 168 11.84 -2.71 8.81
C MET A 168 12.18 -2.40 10.27
N GLN A 169 13.09 -1.47 10.53
CA GLN A 169 13.44 -1.06 11.90
C GLN A 169 12.22 -0.49 12.62
N MET A 170 11.44 0.36 11.95
CA MET A 170 10.24 0.92 12.51
C MET A 170 9.19 -0.16 12.81
N ILE A 171 8.87 -1.02 11.84
CA ILE A 171 7.88 -2.09 11.98
C ILE A 171 8.25 -3.01 13.16
N LEU A 172 9.53 -3.40 13.27
CA LEU A 172 10.00 -4.24 14.35
C LEU A 172 9.90 -3.55 15.72
N SER A 173 10.13 -2.24 15.79
CA SER A 173 10.02 -1.48 17.05
C SER A 173 8.56 -1.30 17.51
N GLU A 174 7.61 -1.22 16.60
CA GLU A 174 6.19 -1.05 16.93
C GLU A 174 5.47 -2.39 17.17
N SER A 175 6.08 -3.51 16.79
CA SER A 175 5.49 -4.86 16.92
C SER A 175 5.74 -5.50 18.30
N VAL A 176 6.38 -4.81 19.23
CA VAL A 176 6.70 -5.24 20.62
C VAL A 176 5.68 -4.66 21.57
#